data_ef92423e5d0506a06f945c2cfd22bae7
#
_entry.id   ef92423e5d0506a06f945c2cfd22bae7
#
_cell.length_a   1.000
_cell.length_b   1.000
_cell.length_c   1.000
_cell.angle_alpha   90.00
_cell.angle_beta   90.00
_cell.angle_gamma   90.00
#
_symmetry.space_group_name_H-M   'P 1'
#
loop_
_entity.id
_entity.type
_entity.pdbx_description
1 polymer ?
#
loop_
_entity_poly.entity_id
_entity_poly.type
_entity_poly.pdbx_seq_one_letter_code
_entity_poly.pdbx_strand_id
1 'polypeptide(L)'
;MDKPFYLKQFALHQGNTAQRVGTDALLLGAWPFVHTLPEKAHILDVGAGTGIVSLMMAQRFSDAEVEAWEVEDGALKDAATNFATSPFDDRLRIHSQDYLHAKQEDWHPFDLIISNPPYYTEGILPDDARLRLARHVAEGLSPENLLRTAARLLAPRGALAFISPAGSLPSLRRIAVESGWRLSELVTIYSKPGEVKRTLTLWCRLTDTAEYTPTYSLDLTLQDATGASSAEYKAWLGDFLL
;
A
#
# COMPACT_ATOMS: atom_id res chain seq x y z
N MET A 1 -22.13 14.95 -10.02
CA MET A 1 -21.01 14.15 -10.52
C MET A 1 -19.80 14.46 -9.65
N ASP A 2 -19.18 13.44 -9.09
CA ASP A 2 -17.96 13.62 -8.29
C ASP A 2 -16.82 14.04 -9.24
N LYS A 3 -16.02 15.05 -8.84
CA LYS A 3 -14.91 15.51 -9.69
C LYS A 3 -13.78 14.49 -9.59
N PRO A 4 -13.19 14.05 -10.72
CA PRO A 4 -12.02 13.18 -10.68
C PRO A 4 -10.85 13.87 -9.96
N PHE A 5 -10.03 13.05 -9.30
CA PHE A 5 -8.73 13.50 -8.79
C PHE A 5 -7.68 13.33 -9.89
N TYR A 6 -7.06 14.41 -10.31
CA TYR A 6 -6.13 14.41 -11.44
C TYR A 6 -4.69 14.24 -10.96
N LEU A 7 -4.00 13.30 -11.60
CA LEU A 7 -2.56 13.11 -11.52
C LEU A 7 -1.96 13.40 -12.91
N LYS A 8 -0.61 13.43 -13.00
CA LYS A 8 0.07 13.80 -14.26
C LYS A 8 -0.27 12.87 -15.42
N GLN A 9 -0.41 11.57 -15.20
CA GLN A 9 -0.60 10.58 -16.26
C GLN A 9 -2.00 9.95 -16.28
N PHE A 10 -2.79 10.09 -15.21
CA PHE A 10 -4.13 9.51 -15.14
C PHE A 10 -5.07 10.33 -14.25
N ALA A 11 -6.36 10.09 -14.39
CA ALA A 11 -7.39 10.65 -13.53
C ALA A 11 -8.03 9.53 -12.71
N LEU A 12 -8.44 9.84 -11.48
CA LEU A 12 -9.01 8.88 -10.56
C LEU A 12 -10.45 9.23 -10.23
N HIS A 13 -11.37 8.31 -10.53
CA HIS A 13 -12.77 8.34 -10.11
C HIS A 13 -12.90 7.70 -8.73
N GLN A 14 -13.71 8.31 -7.85
CA GLN A 14 -13.90 7.86 -6.46
C GLN A 14 -15.32 8.14 -5.96
N GLY A 15 -16.31 7.94 -6.84
CA GLY A 15 -17.70 8.27 -6.57
C GLY A 15 -18.48 7.17 -5.86
N ASN A 16 -18.01 5.92 -5.90
CA ASN A 16 -18.69 4.76 -5.36
C ASN A 16 -18.01 4.20 -4.10
N THR A 17 -16.71 4.43 -3.94
CA THR A 17 -15.93 3.94 -2.78
C THR A 17 -16.34 4.63 -1.49
N ALA A 18 -16.32 3.85 -0.39
CA ALA A 18 -16.54 4.39 0.94
C ALA A 18 -15.35 5.25 1.43
N GLN A 19 -14.13 4.96 0.96
CA GLN A 19 -12.91 5.65 1.38
C GLN A 19 -12.23 6.33 0.19
N ARG A 20 -12.16 7.65 0.25
CA ARG A 20 -11.47 8.47 -0.76
C ARG A 20 -9.95 8.37 -0.61
N VAL A 21 -9.25 8.70 -1.70
CA VAL A 21 -7.78 8.80 -1.71
C VAL A 21 -7.30 9.78 -0.64
N GLY A 22 -6.39 9.29 0.18
CA GLY A 22 -5.71 10.06 1.22
C GLY A 22 -4.21 10.18 0.98
N THR A 23 -3.57 11.00 1.79
CA THR A 23 -2.12 11.20 1.75
C THR A 23 -1.33 9.90 1.94
N ASP A 24 -1.84 8.97 2.76
CA ASP A 24 -1.18 7.70 3.04
C ASP A 24 -1.01 6.85 1.76
N ALA A 25 -2.04 6.79 0.91
CA ALA A 25 -1.96 6.06 -0.37
C ALA A 25 -0.97 6.71 -1.36
N LEU A 26 -0.96 8.05 -1.44
CA LEU A 26 -0.01 8.78 -2.27
C LEU A 26 1.43 8.57 -1.80
N LEU A 27 1.68 8.62 -0.49
CA LEU A 27 3.01 8.38 0.08
C LEU A 27 3.50 6.96 -0.21
N LEU A 28 2.63 5.97 -0.04
CA LEU A 28 2.95 4.58 -0.32
C LEU A 28 3.28 4.36 -1.80
N GLY A 29 2.45 4.86 -2.71
CA GLY A 29 2.64 4.73 -4.15
C GLY A 29 3.88 5.47 -4.67
N ALA A 30 4.21 6.62 -4.07
CA ALA A 30 5.38 7.43 -4.45
C ALA A 30 6.68 7.01 -3.74
N TRP A 31 6.64 6.14 -2.75
CA TRP A 31 7.81 5.75 -1.96
C TRP A 31 8.96 5.20 -2.82
N PRO A 32 10.11 5.86 -2.88
CA PRO A 32 11.26 5.42 -3.66
C PRO A 32 12.08 4.35 -2.89
N PHE A 33 11.44 3.21 -2.58
CA PHE A 33 12.12 2.12 -1.89
C PHE A 33 13.33 1.62 -2.70
N VAL A 34 14.37 1.17 -1.99
CA VAL A 34 15.63 0.71 -2.60
C VAL A 34 15.60 -0.79 -2.95
N HIS A 35 14.59 -1.52 -2.48
CA HIS A 35 14.40 -2.92 -2.85
C HIS A 35 14.23 -3.06 -4.37
N THR A 36 15.05 -3.94 -4.97
CA THR A 36 15.05 -4.14 -6.42
C THR A 36 14.01 -5.20 -6.79
N LEU A 37 13.10 -4.83 -7.67
CA LEU A 37 12.17 -5.76 -8.31
C LEU A 37 12.79 -6.34 -9.60
N PRO A 38 12.43 -7.58 -9.98
CA PRO A 38 12.85 -8.15 -11.26
C PRO A 38 12.20 -7.38 -12.43
N GLU A 39 12.76 -7.54 -13.63
CA GLU A 39 12.04 -7.19 -14.86
C GLU A 39 10.72 -7.98 -14.92
N LYS A 40 9.64 -7.33 -15.37
CA LYS A 40 8.29 -7.91 -15.40
C LYS A 40 7.83 -8.40 -14.03
N ALA A 41 8.09 -7.59 -13.00
CA ALA A 41 7.65 -7.90 -11.65
C ALA A 41 6.14 -8.13 -11.58
N HIS A 42 5.74 -9.11 -10.77
CA HIS A 42 4.34 -9.35 -10.44
C HIS A 42 4.02 -8.70 -9.10
N ILE A 43 3.16 -7.68 -9.11
CA ILE A 43 2.85 -6.84 -7.94
C ILE A 43 1.40 -7.07 -7.52
N LEU A 44 1.17 -7.21 -6.22
CA LEU A 44 -0.16 -7.30 -5.64
C LEU A 44 -0.45 -6.08 -4.76
N ASP A 45 -1.50 -5.35 -5.07
CA ASP A 45 -2.08 -4.30 -4.22
C ASP A 45 -3.26 -4.86 -3.42
N VAL A 46 -3.11 -4.95 -2.09
CA VAL A 46 -4.11 -5.56 -1.20
C VAL A 46 -4.96 -4.49 -0.52
N GLY A 47 -6.29 -4.61 -0.68
CA GLY A 47 -7.22 -3.57 -0.25
C GLY A 47 -7.07 -2.33 -1.13
N ALA A 48 -7.11 -2.53 -2.44
CA ALA A 48 -6.72 -1.53 -3.43
C ALA A 48 -7.61 -0.27 -3.42
N GLY A 49 -8.81 -0.36 -2.88
CA GLY A 49 -9.76 0.75 -2.85
C GLY A 49 -10.06 1.25 -4.26
N THR A 50 -9.76 2.51 -4.52
CA THR A 50 -9.92 3.11 -5.86
C THR A 50 -8.87 2.68 -6.88
N GLY A 51 -7.88 1.86 -6.49
CA GLY A 51 -6.76 1.42 -7.33
C GLY A 51 -5.63 2.44 -7.48
N ILE A 52 -5.57 3.48 -6.64
CA ILE A 52 -4.56 4.54 -6.75
C ILE A 52 -3.13 4.01 -6.61
N VAL A 53 -2.88 3.10 -5.65
CA VAL A 53 -1.54 2.52 -5.42
C VAL A 53 -1.16 1.64 -6.62
N SER A 54 -2.09 0.81 -7.10
CA SER A 54 -1.90 -0.02 -8.31
C SER A 54 -1.50 0.83 -9.53
N LEU A 55 -2.21 1.94 -9.79
CA LEU A 55 -1.90 2.86 -10.88
C LEU A 55 -0.53 3.52 -10.74
N MET A 56 -0.16 3.91 -9.51
CA MET A 56 1.17 4.48 -9.24
C MET A 56 2.28 3.44 -9.40
N MET A 57 2.04 2.18 -9.04
CA MET A 57 2.98 1.09 -9.30
C MET A 57 3.14 0.84 -10.80
N ALA A 58 2.04 0.78 -11.56
CA ALA A 58 2.09 0.61 -13.02
C ALA A 58 2.78 1.77 -13.74
N GLN A 59 2.66 3.01 -13.24
CA GLN A 59 3.40 4.17 -13.76
C GLN A 59 4.91 4.05 -13.50
N ARG A 60 5.31 3.57 -12.32
CA ARG A 60 6.72 3.48 -11.91
C ARG A 60 7.46 2.31 -12.55
N PHE A 61 6.79 1.18 -12.68
CA PHE A 61 7.36 -0.07 -13.17
C PHE A 61 6.72 -0.43 -14.50
N SER A 62 7.32 0.07 -15.59
CA SER A 62 6.73 0.03 -16.93
C SER A 62 6.43 -1.38 -17.45
N ASP A 63 7.16 -2.39 -16.97
CA ASP A 63 7.04 -3.78 -17.41
C ASP A 63 6.36 -4.68 -16.35
N ALA A 64 5.95 -4.12 -15.21
CA ALA A 64 5.29 -4.89 -14.17
C ALA A 64 3.82 -5.17 -14.49
N GLU A 65 3.36 -6.35 -14.10
CA GLU A 65 1.93 -6.70 -14.02
C GLU A 65 1.44 -6.43 -12.60
N VAL A 66 0.29 -5.77 -12.48
CA VAL A 66 -0.26 -5.38 -11.18
C VAL A 66 -1.64 -5.98 -11.00
N GLU A 67 -1.74 -6.88 -10.04
CA GLU A 67 -3.00 -7.42 -9.54
C GLU A 67 -3.48 -6.56 -8.36
N ALA A 68 -4.74 -6.20 -8.35
CA ALA A 68 -5.38 -5.47 -7.27
C ALA A 68 -6.49 -6.31 -6.66
N TRP A 69 -6.48 -6.47 -5.34
CA TRP A 69 -7.51 -7.22 -4.63
C TRP A 69 -8.32 -6.30 -3.73
N GLU A 70 -9.63 -6.37 -3.87
CA GLU A 70 -10.58 -5.58 -3.11
C GLU A 70 -11.84 -6.40 -2.87
N VAL A 71 -12.62 -6.08 -1.84
CA VAL A 71 -13.86 -6.79 -1.49
C VAL A 71 -15.08 -5.86 -1.41
N GLU A 72 -14.87 -4.54 -1.36
CA GLU A 72 -15.94 -3.56 -1.32
C GLU A 72 -16.42 -3.27 -2.75
N ASP A 73 -17.71 -3.52 -3.03
CA ASP A 73 -18.30 -3.43 -4.36
C ASP A 73 -18.16 -2.04 -5.03
N GLY A 74 -18.24 -0.97 -4.25
CA GLY A 74 -18.10 0.39 -4.76
C GLY A 74 -16.66 0.69 -5.17
N ALA A 75 -15.69 0.26 -4.36
CA ALA A 75 -14.27 0.39 -4.64
C ALA A 75 -13.87 -0.45 -5.86
N LEU A 76 -14.38 -1.68 -5.98
CA LEU A 76 -14.20 -2.53 -7.17
C LEU A 76 -14.64 -1.82 -8.46
N LYS A 77 -15.80 -1.16 -8.44
CA LYS A 77 -16.33 -0.41 -9.61
C LYS A 77 -15.46 0.79 -9.95
N ASP A 78 -15.03 1.54 -8.93
CA ASP A 78 -14.15 2.69 -9.13
C ASP A 78 -12.78 2.24 -9.67
N ALA A 79 -12.16 1.22 -9.07
CA ALA A 79 -10.89 0.66 -9.52
C ALA A 79 -10.97 0.13 -10.96
N ALA A 80 -12.01 -0.64 -11.30
CA ALA A 80 -12.20 -1.15 -12.66
C ALA A 80 -12.32 -0.01 -13.68
N THR A 81 -13.05 1.06 -13.34
CA THR A 81 -13.18 2.25 -14.21
C THR A 81 -11.84 2.95 -14.35
N ASN A 82 -11.11 3.15 -13.24
CA ASN A 82 -9.83 3.83 -13.21
C ASN A 82 -8.76 3.07 -14.01
N PHE A 83 -8.74 1.74 -13.92
CA PHE A 83 -7.83 0.91 -14.70
C PHE A 83 -8.13 0.99 -16.19
N ALA A 84 -9.39 0.78 -16.58
CA ALA A 84 -9.82 0.80 -17.98
C ALA A 84 -9.62 2.16 -18.67
N THR A 85 -9.57 3.26 -17.91
CA THR A 85 -9.38 4.61 -18.47
C THR A 85 -7.94 5.11 -18.33
N SER A 86 -7.06 4.34 -17.72
CA SER A 86 -5.64 4.68 -17.55
C SER A 86 -4.80 4.26 -18.76
N PRO A 87 -3.61 4.87 -18.97
CA PRO A 87 -2.68 4.43 -20.00
C PRO A 87 -1.98 3.07 -19.68
N PHE A 88 -2.38 2.39 -18.60
CA PHE A 88 -1.76 1.16 -18.08
C PHE A 88 -2.76 -0.02 -18.06
N ASP A 89 -3.89 0.08 -18.76
CA ASP A 89 -5.01 -0.87 -18.72
C ASP A 89 -4.61 -2.29 -19.14
N ASP A 90 -3.62 -2.42 -19.99
CA ASP A 90 -3.05 -3.70 -20.43
C ASP A 90 -2.39 -4.52 -19.32
N ARG A 91 -1.88 -3.85 -18.26
CA ARG A 91 -1.07 -4.45 -17.18
C ARG A 91 -1.75 -4.43 -15.80
N LEU A 92 -2.97 -3.92 -15.71
CA LEU A 92 -3.73 -3.80 -14.48
C LEU A 92 -4.90 -4.77 -14.44
N ARG A 93 -5.07 -5.50 -13.34
CA ARG A 93 -6.21 -6.40 -13.13
C ARG A 93 -6.79 -6.17 -11.74
N ILE A 94 -8.12 -6.12 -11.64
CA ILE A 94 -8.84 -6.00 -10.37
C ILE A 94 -9.65 -7.27 -10.11
N HIS A 95 -9.57 -7.79 -8.89
CA HIS A 95 -10.27 -9.00 -8.46
C HIS A 95 -11.06 -8.75 -7.18
N SER A 96 -12.29 -9.28 -7.13
CA SER A 96 -13.05 -9.42 -5.90
C SER A 96 -12.47 -10.57 -5.08
N GLN A 97 -11.39 -10.30 -4.33
CA GLN A 97 -10.63 -11.31 -3.61
C GLN A 97 -10.34 -10.87 -2.18
N ASP A 98 -10.69 -11.73 -1.22
CA ASP A 98 -10.27 -11.57 0.16
C ASP A 98 -8.84 -12.13 0.34
N TYR A 99 -7.93 -11.25 0.74
CA TYR A 99 -6.53 -11.59 0.96
C TYR A 99 -6.31 -12.68 1.99
N LEU A 100 -7.09 -12.71 3.06
CA LEU A 100 -6.94 -13.69 4.14
C LEU A 100 -7.30 -15.11 3.71
N HIS A 101 -8.21 -15.23 2.74
CA HIS A 101 -8.74 -16.49 2.23
C HIS A 101 -8.12 -16.91 0.88
N ALA A 102 -7.18 -16.12 0.36
CA ALA A 102 -6.48 -16.46 -0.88
C ALA A 102 -5.65 -17.74 -0.72
N LYS A 103 -5.73 -18.62 -1.71
CA LYS A 103 -4.93 -19.84 -1.78
C LYS A 103 -3.77 -19.63 -2.73
N GLN A 104 -2.60 -20.10 -2.35
CA GLN A 104 -1.38 -19.93 -3.15
C GLN A 104 -1.49 -20.59 -4.54
N GLU A 105 -2.16 -21.72 -4.62
CA GLU A 105 -2.34 -22.48 -5.86
C GLU A 105 -3.14 -21.73 -6.94
N ASP A 106 -3.94 -20.74 -6.55
CA ASP A 106 -4.77 -19.96 -7.47
C ASP A 106 -4.00 -18.78 -8.12
N TRP A 107 -2.79 -18.47 -7.64
CA TRP A 107 -2.06 -17.27 -8.04
C TRP A 107 -0.57 -17.56 -8.31
N HIS A 108 -0.01 -16.83 -9.27
CA HIS A 108 1.45 -16.79 -9.43
C HIS A 108 2.07 -16.04 -8.23
N PRO A 109 3.25 -16.47 -7.75
CA PRO A 109 3.92 -15.78 -6.66
C PRO A 109 4.21 -14.31 -6.99
N PHE A 110 4.00 -13.42 -6.01
CA PHE A 110 4.22 -11.99 -6.18
C PHE A 110 5.63 -11.58 -5.76
N ASP A 111 6.25 -10.69 -6.54
CA ASP A 111 7.55 -10.09 -6.20
C ASP A 111 7.41 -8.95 -5.20
N LEU A 112 6.26 -8.28 -5.21
CA LEU A 112 5.91 -7.25 -4.24
C LEU A 112 4.43 -7.40 -3.86
N ILE A 113 4.16 -7.43 -2.57
CA ILE A 113 2.82 -7.17 -2.01
C ILE A 113 2.86 -5.78 -1.40
N ILE A 114 1.93 -4.92 -1.79
CA ILE A 114 1.81 -3.56 -1.27
C ILE A 114 0.42 -3.34 -0.70
N SER A 115 0.29 -2.57 0.38
CA SER A 115 -1.01 -2.30 0.99
C SER A 115 -1.05 -0.98 1.75
N ASN A 116 -2.14 -0.26 1.64
CA ASN A 116 -2.52 0.81 2.55
C ASN A 116 -3.72 0.33 3.38
N PRO A 117 -3.49 -0.52 4.38
CA PRO A 117 -4.58 -1.13 5.14
C PRO A 117 -5.33 -0.05 5.93
N PRO A 118 -6.63 -0.22 6.15
CA PRO A 118 -7.38 0.71 6.96
C PRO A 118 -6.95 0.67 8.44
N TYR A 119 -6.87 1.84 9.06
CA TYR A 119 -6.53 1.99 10.49
C TYR A 119 -7.75 2.44 11.25
N TYR A 120 -8.36 1.55 11.99
CA TYR A 120 -9.44 1.93 12.90
C TYR A 120 -8.88 2.06 14.32
N THR A 121 -9.00 3.26 14.88
CA THR A 121 -8.86 3.47 16.34
C THR A 121 -10.09 2.87 17.02
N GLU A 122 -9.88 2.06 18.04
CA GLU A 122 -10.94 1.51 18.87
C GLU A 122 -11.85 2.66 19.39
N GLY A 123 -13.15 2.51 19.26
CA GLY A 123 -14.08 3.31 20.05
C GLY A 123 -15.27 3.94 19.33
N ILE A 124 -15.32 4.13 18.03
CA ILE A 124 -16.47 4.72 17.34
C ILE A 124 -16.97 3.77 16.25
N LEU A 125 -18.14 3.15 16.49
CA LEU A 125 -18.86 2.43 15.44
C LEU A 125 -19.52 3.47 14.53
N PRO A 126 -19.26 3.46 13.21
CA PRO A 126 -19.98 4.32 12.29
C PRO A 126 -21.47 3.94 12.27
N ASP A 127 -22.34 4.95 12.19
CA ASP A 127 -23.79 4.73 12.07
C ASP A 127 -24.19 4.15 10.70
N ASP A 128 -23.35 4.27 9.69
CA ASP A 128 -23.59 3.76 8.35
C ASP A 128 -23.24 2.26 8.24
N ALA A 129 -24.19 1.46 7.73
CA ALA A 129 -24.03 0.03 7.53
C ALA A 129 -22.91 -0.35 6.53
N ARG A 130 -22.66 0.50 5.53
CA ARG A 130 -21.56 0.32 4.57
C ARG A 130 -20.19 0.52 5.23
N LEU A 131 -20.08 1.54 6.08
CA LEU A 131 -18.88 1.79 6.88
C LEU A 131 -18.65 0.68 7.92
N ARG A 132 -19.70 0.07 8.45
CA ARG A 132 -19.57 -1.09 9.37
C ARG A 132 -19.08 -2.33 8.64
N LEU A 133 -19.58 -2.60 7.44
CA LEU A 133 -19.12 -3.72 6.62
C LEU A 133 -17.67 -3.52 6.17
N ALA A 134 -17.35 -2.32 5.67
CA ALA A 134 -15.98 -1.93 5.33
C ALA A 134 -15.03 -2.06 6.53
N ARG A 135 -15.50 -1.72 7.74
CA ARG A 135 -14.73 -1.89 8.98
C ARG A 135 -14.52 -3.36 9.34
N HIS A 136 -15.53 -4.20 9.20
CA HIS A 136 -15.43 -5.64 9.53
C HIS A 136 -14.46 -6.37 8.58
N VAL A 137 -14.50 -6.01 7.32
CA VAL A 137 -13.52 -6.46 6.31
C VAL A 137 -12.13 -5.91 6.61
N ALA A 138 -12.06 -4.68 7.04
CA ALA A 138 -10.84 -3.98 7.39
C ALA A 138 -10.20 -4.47 8.70
N GLU A 139 -10.97 -4.95 9.67
CA GLU A 139 -10.45 -5.63 10.87
C GLU A 139 -9.69 -6.91 10.48
N GLY A 140 -10.04 -7.55 9.36
CA GLY A 140 -9.30 -8.64 8.75
C GLY A 140 -7.99 -8.20 8.09
N LEU A 141 -7.94 -7.03 7.47
CA LEU A 141 -6.77 -6.52 6.77
C LEU A 141 -5.92 -5.60 7.68
N SER A 142 -5.45 -6.15 8.79
CA SER A 142 -4.52 -5.42 9.67
C SER A 142 -3.06 -5.57 9.21
N PRO A 143 -2.16 -4.63 9.56
CA PRO A 143 -0.73 -4.78 9.32
C PRO A 143 -0.14 -6.09 9.85
N GLU A 144 -0.64 -6.57 10.98
CA GLU A 144 -0.26 -7.84 11.58
C GLU A 144 -0.67 -9.04 10.71
N ASN A 145 -1.89 -9.01 10.20
CA ASN A 145 -2.41 -10.06 9.32
C ASN A 145 -1.74 -10.04 7.95
N LEU A 146 -1.35 -8.86 7.44
CA LEU A 146 -0.52 -8.75 6.25
C LEU A 146 0.79 -9.52 6.42
N LEU A 147 1.53 -9.29 7.51
CA LEU A 147 2.77 -10.01 7.82
C LEU A 147 2.55 -11.54 7.92
N ARG A 148 1.48 -11.98 8.57
CA ARG A 148 1.22 -13.42 8.74
C ARG A 148 0.85 -14.12 7.44
N THR A 149 0.19 -13.42 6.53
CA THR A 149 -0.42 -14.01 5.31
C THR A 149 0.50 -13.88 4.10
N ALA A 150 1.26 -12.79 3.96
CA ALA A 150 2.06 -12.48 2.78
C ALA A 150 3.05 -13.59 2.40
N ALA A 151 3.60 -14.29 3.38
CA ALA A 151 4.59 -15.35 3.16
C ALA A 151 4.11 -16.47 2.22
N ARG A 152 2.79 -16.69 2.14
CA ARG A 152 2.21 -17.74 1.28
C ARG A 152 2.12 -17.32 -0.18
N LEU A 153 2.05 -16.02 -0.44
CA LEU A 153 1.77 -15.45 -1.75
C LEU A 153 3.02 -14.87 -2.41
N LEU A 154 4.09 -14.63 -1.64
CA LEU A 154 5.32 -14.03 -2.15
C LEU A 154 6.24 -15.04 -2.84
N ALA A 155 6.89 -14.57 -3.90
CA ALA A 155 8.06 -15.21 -4.49
C ALA A 155 9.19 -15.33 -3.45
N PRO A 156 10.19 -16.22 -3.66
CA PRO A 156 11.26 -16.45 -2.69
C PRO A 156 12.06 -15.19 -2.28
N ARG A 157 12.18 -14.21 -3.18
CA ARG A 157 12.82 -12.91 -2.93
C ARG A 157 11.84 -11.76 -2.86
N GLY A 158 10.55 -12.06 -2.81
CA GLY A 158 9.49 -11.06 -2.75
C GLY A 158 9.51 -10.27 -1.45
N ALA A 159 8.92 -9.10 -1.48
CA ALA A 159 8.83 -8.18 -0.36
C ALA A 159 7.38 -7.79 -0.07
N LEU A 160 7.11 -7.45 1.19
CA LEU A 160 5.84 -6.87 1.64
C LEU A 160 6.07 -5.42 2.06
N ALA A 161 5.38 -4.49 1.42
CA ALA A 161 5.43 -3.07 1.71
C ALA A 161 4.07 -2.55 2.18
N PHE A 162 4.04 -1.77 3.25
CA PHE A 162 2.80 -1.11 3.67
C PHE A 162 3.07 0.15 4.50
N ILE A 163 2.07 1.00 4.57
CA ILE A 163 2.04 2.14 5.49
C ILE A 163 1.25 1.76 6.74
N SER A 164 1.62 2.30 7.90
CA SER A 164 0.91 2.05 9.17
C SER A 164 1.08 3.21 10.16
N PRO A 165 0.22 3.32 11.19
CA PRO A 165 0.47 4.23 12.31
C PRO A 165 1.82 3.94 12.96
N ALA A 166 2.59 4.98 13.28
CA ALA A 166 3.93 4.80 13.84
C ALA A 166 3.95 4.00 15.16
N GLY A 167 2.88 4.11 15.94
CA GLY A 167 2.70 3.36 17.19
C GLY A 167 2.63 1.83 17.00
N SER A 168 2.34 1.34 15.79
CA SER A 168 2.26 -0.10 15.50
C SER A 168 3.63 -0.75 15.31
N LEU A 169 4.68 0.03 15.04
CA LEU A 169 6.00 -0.51 14.68
C LEU A 169 6.60 -1.49 15.71
N PRO A 170 6.48 -1.26 17.04
CA PRO A 170 7.00 -2.22 18.03
C PRO A 170 6.30 -3.60 17.96
N SER A 171 4.97 -3.63 17.80
CA SER A 171 4.21 -4.89 17.67
C SER A 171 4.53 -5.59 16.35
N LEU A 172 4.64 -4.85 15.25
CA LEU A 172 5.02 -5.38 13.95
C LEU A 172 6.40 -6.02 13.96
N ARG A 173 7.39 -5.40 14.59
CA ARG A 173 8.74 -5.98 14.74
C ARG A 173 8.72 -7.30 15.51
N ARG A 174 7.92 -7.40 16.57
CA ARG A 174 7.77 -8.65 17.34
C ARG A 174 7.17 -9.75 16.48
N ILE A 175 6.04 -9.47 15.79
CA ILE A 175 5.37 -10.44 14.91
C ILE A 175 6.28 -10.84 13.75
N ALA A 176 7.05 -9.90 13.20
CA ALA A 176 7.99 -10.16 12.11
C ALA A 176 9.05 -11.20 12.52
N VAL A 177 9.66 -11.02 13.70
CA VAL A 177 10.63 -12.01 14.23
C VAL A 177 9.99 -13.39 14.38
N GLU A 178 8.80 -13.48 15.00
CA GLU A 178 8.07 -14.73 15.20
C GLU A 178 7.70 -15.42 13.86
N SER A 179 7.51 -14.65 12.80
CA SER A 179 7.04 -15.11 11.49
C SER A 179 8.15 -15.22 10.44
N GLY A 180 9.42 -15.04 10.81
CA GLY A 180 10.56 -15.17 9.91
C GLY A 180 10.70 -14.02 8.90
N TRP A 181 10.40 -12.79 9.33
CA TRP A 181 10.60 -11.57 8.54
C TRP A 181 11.72 -10.71 9.11
N ARG A 182 12.36 -9.94 8.26
CA ARG A 182 13.23 -8.82 8.63
C ARG A 182 12.69 -7.52 8.06
N LEU A 183 12.81 -6.45 8.82
CA LEU A 183 12.56 -5.10 8.33
C LEU A 183 13.76 -4.69 7.46
N SER A 184 13.51 -4.49 6.17
CA SER A 184 14.52 -4.08 5.19
C SER A 184 14.59 -2.58 5.05
N GLU A 185 13.43 -1.92 5.02
CA GLU A 185 13.36 -0.47 4.87
C GLU A 185 12.32 0.11 5.83
N LEU A 186 12.62 1.28 6.36
CA LEU A 186 11.77 2.06 7.26
C LEU A 186 11.80 3.53 6.86
N VAL A 187 10.63 4.10 6.58
CA VAL A 187 10.49 5.55 6.51
C VAL A 187 9.62 6.02 7.67
N THR A 188 10.16 6.93 8.49
CA THR A 188 9.38 7.60 9.54
C THR A 188 8.76 8.87 8.97
N ILE A 189 7.43 8.97 9.00
CA ILE A 189 6.71 10.10 8.44
C ILE A 189 6.25 11.02 9.56
N TYR A 190 6.69 12.27 9.47
CA TYR A 190 6.31 13.36 10.35
C TYR A 190 5.27 14.23 9.65
N SER A 191 4.16 14.55 10.32
CA SER A 191 3.21 15.55 9.80
C SER A 191 3.85 16.92 9.70
N LYS A 192 4.62 17.29 10.73
CA LYS A 192 5.46 18.48 10.85
C LYS A 192 6.67 18.14 11.75
N PRO A 193 7.69 19.01 11.84
CA PRO A 193 8.87 18.72 12.64
C PRO A 193 8.55 18.22 14.05
N GLY A 194 9.05 17.03 14.39
CA GLY A 194 8.87 16.39 15.71
C GLY A 194 7.55 15.63 15.92
N GLU A 195 6.60 15.67 15.00
CA GLU A 195 5.30 14.99 15.14
C GLU A 195 5.23 13.74 14.24
N VAL A 196 5.64 12.59 14.76
CA VAL A 196 5.59 11.31 14.05
C VAL A 196 4.14 10.85 13.88
N LYS A 197 3.77 10.46 12.66
CA LYS A 197 2.40 10.00 12.34
C LYS A 197 2.34 8.59 11.79
N ARG A 198 3.19 8.29 10.82
CA ARG A 198 3.15 7.03 10.05
C ARG A 198 4.53 6.44 9.92
N THR A 199 4.56 5.17 9.56
CA THR A 199 5.74 4.51 9.02
C THR A 199 5.39 3.83 7.70
N LEU A 200 6.28 3.95 6.71
CA LEU A 200 6.34 3.03 5.59
C LEU A 200 7.37 1.97 5.94
N THR A 201 7.01 0.72 5.77
CA THR A 201 7.87 -0.42 6.10
C THR A 201 7.93 -1.41 4.95
N LEU A 202 9.11 -1.87 4.62
CA LEU A 202 9.33 -2.95 3.67
C LEU A 202 9.98 -4.13 4.39
N TRP A 203 9.34 -5.27 4.28
CA TRP A 203 9.69 -6.51 4.95
C TRP A 203 10.10 -7.56 3.94
N CYS A 204 11.22 -8.24 4.19
CA CYS A 204 11.69 -9.37 3.40
C CYS A 204 11.73 -10.63 4.26
N ARG A 205 11.59 -11.81 3.63
CA ARG A 205 11.73 -13.08 4.34
C ARG A 205 13.17 -13.26 4.82
N LEU A 206 13.30 -13.77 6.05
CA LEU A 206 14.56 -14.32 6.50
C LEU A 206 14.82 -15.64 5.74
N THR A 207 15.95 -15.73 5.06
CA THR A 207 16.43 -16.95 4.44
C THR A 207 17.71 -17.38 5.16
N ASP A 208 17.97 -18.69 5.26
CA ASP A 208 19.15 -19.24 5.95
C ASP A 208 20.48 -18.75 5.38
N THR A 209 20.45 -18.21 4.15
CA THR A 209 21.64 -17.70 3.44
C THR A 209 21.74 -16.17 3.45
N ALA A 210 20.80 -15.47 4.11
CA ALA A 210 20.81 -14.02 4.11
C ALA A 210 21.93 -13.50 5.03
N GLU A 211 22.94 -12.87 4.44
CA GLU A 211 23.84 -11.99 5.18
C GLU A 211 23.03 -10.93 5.92
N TYR A 212 23.47 -10.59 7.14
CA TYR A 212 22.84 -9.51 7.90
C TYR A 212 22.95 -8.21 7.10
N THR A 213 21.82 -7.75 6.58
CA THR A 213 21.72 -6.45 5.92
C THR A 213 21.02 -5.50 6.88
N PRO A 214 21.64 -4.38 7.27
CA PRO A 214 21.01 -3.40 8.16
C PRO A 214 19.75 -2.82 7.50
N THR A 215 18.78 -2.43 8.32
CA THR A 215 17.58 -1.73 7.85
C THR A 215 17.98 -0.38 7.26
N TYR A 216 17.60 -0.12 6.03
CA TYR A 216 17.68 1.23 5.46
C TYR A 216 16.60 2.12 6.10
N SER A 217 17.00 3.25 6.67
CA SER A 217 16.07 4.13 7.36
C SER A 217 16.14 5.56 6.82
N LEU A 218 14.96 6.19 6.67
CA LEU A 218 14.79 7.55 6.19
C LEU A 218 13.70 8.25 7.01
N ASP A 219 13.81 9.55 7.19
CA ASP A 219 12.77 10.40 7.74
C ASP A 219 12.18 11.28 6.63
N LEU A 220 10.84 11.44 6.62
CA LEU A 220 10.12 12.32 5.71
C LEU A 220 9.20 13.23 6.51
N THR A 221 9.41 14.54 6.39
CA THR A 221 8.51 15.53 6.99
C THR A 221 7.56 16.10 5.93
N LEU A 222 6.25 16.06 6.17
CA LEU A 222 5.25 16.50 5.17
C LEU A 222 5.11 18.01 5.09
N GLN A 223 5.16 18.69 6.23
CA GLN A 223 5.03 20.15 6.34
C GLN A 223 6.25 20.73 7.03
N ASP A 224 6.70 21.88 6.56
CA ASP A 224 7.72 22.68 7.22
C ASP A 224 7.16 23.41 8.48
N ALA A 225 8.01 24.18 9.13
CA ALA A 225 7.62 24.94 10.32
C ALA A 225 6.55 26.02 10.06
N THR A 226 6.34 26.40 8.81
CA THR A 226 5.29 27.38 8.40
C THR A 226 3.94 26.72 8.09
N GLY A 227 3.91 25.36 8.03
CA GLY A 227 2.73 24.59 7.62
C GLY A 227 2.61 24.38 6.11
N ALA A 228 3.58 24.86 5.34
CA ALA A 228 3.63 24.59 3.90
C ALA A 228 4.18 23.19 3.62
N SER A 229 3.80 22.60 2.48
CA SER A 229 4.36 21.31 2.06
C SER A 229 5.88 21.40 1.92
N SER A 230 6.60 20.47 2.55
CA SER A 230 8.07 20.43 2.52
C SER A 230 8.62 20.18 1.11
N ALA A 231 9.88 20.54 0.88
CA ALA A 231 10.54 20.27 -0.39
C ALA A 231 10.70 18.77 -0.66
N GLU A 232 11.00 17.99 0.39
CA GLU A 232 11.13 16.53 0.32
C GLU A 232 9.81 15.84 -0.06
N TYR A 233 8.71 16.24 0.60
CA TYR A 233 7.38 15.72 0.26
C TYR A 233 6.98 16.05 -1.17
N LYS A 234 7.23 17.28 -1.63
CA LYS A 234 7.00 17.67 -3.03
C LYS A 234 7.84 16.86 -4.01
N ALA A 235 9.10 16.60 -3.66
CA ALA A 235 10.00 15.79 -4.49
C ALA A 235 9.50 14.35 -4.63
N TRP A 236 9.00 13.74 -3.54
CA TRP A 236 8.44 12.38 -3.60
C TRP A 236 7.23 12.27 -4.52
N LEU A 237 6.37 13.27 -4.51
CA LEU A 237 5.15 13.28 -5.32
C LEU A 237 5.35 13.89 -6.72
N GLY A 238 6.56 14.36 -7.02
CA GLY A 238 6.84 15.13 -8.24
C GLY A 238 6.52 14.43 -9.55
N ASP A 239 6.59 13.10 -9.59
CA ASP A 239 6.25 12.32 -10.78
C ASP A 239 4.73 12.10 -10.94
N PHE A 240 3.94 12.33 -9.90
CA PHE A 240 2.53 12.02 -9.85
C PHE A 240 1.62 13.25 -9.80
N LEU A 241 1.91 14.20 -8.92
CA LEU A 241 1.05 15.38 -8.74
C LEU A 241 1.38 16.49 -9.74
N LEU A 242 0.32 17.23 -10.15
CA LEU A 242 0.38 18.38 -11.04
C LEU A 242 1.07 19.58 -10.38
#